data_d70f1a84ed0cd04f074a5ffd71ab48c1
#
_entry.id   d70f1a84ed0cd04f074a5ffd71ab48c1
#
_cell.length_a   1.000
_cell.length_b   1.000
_cell.length_c   1.000
_cell.angle_alpha   90.00
_cell.angle_beta   90.00
_cell.angle_gamma   90.00
#
_symmetry.space_group_name_H-M   'P 1'
#
loop_
_entity.id
_entity.type
_entity.pdbx_description
1 polymer ?
#
loop_
_entity_poly.entity_id
_entity_poly.type
_entity_poly.pdbx_seq_one_letter_code
_entity_poly.pdbx_strand_id
1 'polypeptide(L)'
;MKVYRIANRLEIDKFLENKTFSNVGSTFNETCKNNSHHYKKNTFYMHFFDSKDDIFYFNGPLKRFLCTYNIPDEVTKGYLGLGKYISKYDSSKEDYVLEYAIPSKLIKLEYLESIEVLPVSYTFKDFLQNEDYNSQMIYSKEDTNLLKM
;
A
#
# COMPACT_ATOMS: atom_id res chain seq x y z
N MET A 1 -1.28 14.56 0.80
CA MET A 1 -0.09 13.84 1.34
C MET A 1 0.13 12.58 0.52
N LYS A 2 1.35 12.36 0.08
CA LYS A 2 1.69 11.13 -0.63
C LYS A 2 1.88 9.99 0.34
N VAL A 3 1.19 8.89 0.07
CA VAL A 3 1.30 7.64 0.84
C VAL A 3 1.39 6.47 -0.14
N TYR A 4 1.89 5.33 0.34
CA TYR A 4 2.27 4.22 -0.51
C TYR A 4 1.66 2.94 0.00
N ARG A 5 1.18 2.12 -0.94
CA ARG A 5 0.58 0.83 -0.65
C ARG A 5 1.11 -0.22 -1.62
N ILE A 6 1.44 -1.39 -1.11
CA ILE A 6 1.75 -2.54 -1.96
C ILE A 6 0.51 -3.42 -2.06
N ALA A 7 0.07 -3.69 -3.29
CA ALA A 7 -1.18 -4.40 -3.54
C ALA A 7 -0.95 -5.70 -4.30
N ASN A 8 -1.90 -6.62 -4.18
CA ASN A 8 -1.95 -7.82 -4.99
C ASN A 8 -2.75 -7.58 -6.29
N ARG A 9 -2.73 -8.57 -7.19
CA ARG A 9 -3.43 -8.48 -8.47
C ARG A 9 -4.94 -8.29 -8.31
N LEU A 10 -5.53 -8.94 -7.33
CA LEU A 10 -6.98 -8.88 -7.11
C LEU A 10 -7.45 -7.46 -6.81
N GLU A 11 -6.70 -6.71 -6.01
CA GLU A 11 -7.02 -5.32 -5.70
C GLU A 11 -6.96 -4.46 -6.96
N ILE A 12 -5.94 -4.67 -7.80
CA ILE A 12 -5.77 -3.92 -9.04
C ILE A 12 -6.91 -4.23 -10.01
N ASP A 13 -7.29 -5.49 -10.14
CA ASP A 13 -8.41 -5.90 -10.99
C ASP A 13 -9.72 -5.26 -10.54
N LYS A 14 -9.98 -5.18 -9.23
CA LYS A 14 -11.15 -4.49 -8.70
C LYS A 14 -11.15 -3.00 -9.05
N PHE A 15 -10.00 -2.36 -9.01
CA PHE A 15 -9.88 -0.97 -9.43
C PHE A 15 -10.24 -0.81 -10.90
N LEU A 16 -9.71 -1.67 -11.77
CA LEU A 16 -9.93 -1.58 -13.22
C LEU A 16 -11.37 -1.89 -13.63
N GLU A 17 -11.97 -2.91 -13.01
CA GLU A 17 -13.30 -3.40 -13.37
C GLU A 17 -14.43 -2.57 -12.77
N ASN A 18 -14.34 -2.32 -11.45
CA ASN A 18 -15.44 -1.74 -10.69
C ASN A 18 -15.19 -0.29 -10.28
N LYS A 19 -13.98 0.20 -10.45
CA LYS A 19 -13.56 1.55 -10.05
C LYS A 19 -13.95 1.87 -8.60
N THR A 20 -13.76 0.88 -7.73
CA THR A 20 -14.09 1.01 -6.31
C THR A 20 -13.07 0.28 -5.45
N PHE A 21 -12.90 0.78 -4.23
CA PHE A 21 -12.10 0.12 -3.22
C PHE A 21 -12.96 -0.48 -2.10
N SER A 22 -14.28 -0.50 -2.26
CA SER A 22 -15.17 -1.17 -1.31
C SER A 22 -14.73 -2.62 -1.13
N ASN A 23 -14.66 -3.08 0.12
CA ASN A 23 -14.25 -4.44 0.47
C ASN A 23 -12.81 -4.78 0.08
N VAL A 24 -11.99 -3.77 -0.22
CA VAL A 24 -10.54 -3.95 -0.38
C VAL A 24 -9.89 -3.75 0.99
N GLY A 25 -8.80 -4.49 1.22
CA GLY A 25 -8.04 -4.38 2.46
C GLY A 25 -8.39 -5.47 3.46
N SER A 26 -8.10 -5.22 4.72
CA SER A 26 -8.27 -6.19 5.81
C SER A 26 -9.39 -5.80 6.75
N THR A 27 -10.07 -6.80 7.30
CA THR A 27 -11.12 -6.59 8.30
C THR A 27 -10.53 -6.46 9.71
N PHE A 28 -11.37 -6.08 10.67
CA PHE A 28 -11.00 -5.96 12.09
C PHE A 28 -10.28 -7.21 12.61
N ASN A 29 -10.80 -8.40 12.34
CA ASN A 29 -10.22 -9.64 12.87
C ASN A 29 -8.84 -9.95 12.30
N GLU A 30 -8.52 -9.45 11.11
CA GLU A 30 -7.24 -9.68 10.45
C GLU A 30 -6.19 -8.66 10.85
N THR A 31 -6.59 -7.44 11.16
CA THR A 31 -5.68 -6.30 11.30
C THR A 31 -5.37 -5.90 12.73
N CYS A 32 -6.18 -6.29 13.72
CA CYS A 32 -6.06 -5.75 15.07
C CYS A 32 -4.94 -6.34 15.93
N LYS A 33 -4.25 -7.38 15.45
CA LYS A 33 -3.30 -8.13 16.30
C LYS A 33 -1.94 -7.48 16.49
N ASN A 34 -1.43 -6.75 15.51
CA ASN A 34 -0.03 -6.36 15.44
C ASN A 34 0.20 -4.85 15.28
N ASN A 35 -0.78 -4.02 15.64
CA ASN A 35 -0.60 -2.59 15.50
C ASN A 35 -1.42 -1.80 16.52
N SER A 36 -1.21 -0.49 16.56
CA SER A 36 -1.84 0.43 17.50
C SER A 36 -3.08 1.12 16.97
N HIS A 37 -3.56 0.74 15.79
CA HIS A 37 -4.74 1.35 15.20
C HIS A 37 -6.02 0.93 15.92
N HIS A 38 -7.02 1.81 15.90
CA HIS A 38 -8.34 1.54 16.43
C HIS A 38 -9.26 1.11 15.28
N TYR A 39 -9.59 -0.19 15.24
CA TYR A 39 -10.42 -0.74 14.18
C TYR A 39 -11.87 -0.91 14.62
N LYS A 40 -12.79 -0.64 13.71
CA LYS A 40 -14.22 -0.92 13.89
C LYS A 40 -14.56 -2.27 13.26
N LYS A 41 -15.45 -3.02 13.90
CA LYS A 41 -15.95 -4.29 13.36
C LYS A 41 -16.62 -4.09 12.00
N ASN A 42 -16.53 -5.10 11.14
CA ASN A 42 -17.17 -5.14 9.83
C ASN A 42 -16.75 -3.98 8.91
N THR A 43 -15.56 -3.45 9.14
CA THR A 43 -15.00 -2.38 8.32
C THR A 43 -13.72 -2.87 7.67
N PHE A 44 -13.59 -2.67 6.36
CA PHE A 44 -12.35 -2.94 5.65
C PHE A 44 -11.44 -1.73 5.73
N TYR A 45 -10.14 -1.98 6.00
CA TYR A 45 -9.13 -0.94 6.11
C TYR A 45 -8.03 -1.19 5.09
N MET A 46 -7.65 -0.15 4.38
CA MET A 46 -6.47 -0.15 3.54
C MET A 46 -5.32 0.47 4.31
N HIS A 47 -4.16 -0.16 4.25
CA HIS A 47 -2.97 0.31 4.95
C HIS A 47 -2.04 1.01 3.97
N PHE A 48 -1.53 2.16 4.39
CA PHE A 48 -0.63 2.99 3.60
C PHE A 48 0.59 3.34 4.42
N PHE A 49 1.76 3.26 3.80
CA PHE A 49 3.01 3.68 4.41
C PHE A 49 3.30 5.14 4.09
N ASP A 50 3.90 5.82 5.03
CA ASP A 50 4.30 7.22 4.88
C ASP A 50 5.54 7.36 3.98
N SER A 51 6.39 6.34 3.96
CA SER A 51 7.62 6.31 3.16
C SER A 51 7.57 5.19 2.12
N LYS A 52 8.04 5.47 0.90
CA LYS A 52 8.01 4.53 -0.21
C LYS A 52 8.80 3.25 0.07
N ASP A 53 9.91 3.35 0.76
CA ASP A 53 10.75 2.19 1.08
C ASP A 53 10.15 1.29 2.16
N ASP A 54 9.12 1.73 2.86
CA ASP A 54 8.43 0.91 3.86
C ASP A 54 7.57 -0.19 3.24
N ILE A 55 7.30 -0.13 1.94
CA ILE A 55 6.60 -1.22 1.25
C ILE A 55 7.34 -2.55 1.38
N PHE A 56 8.66 -2.52 1.59
CA PHE A 56 9.49 -3.72 1.72
C PHE A 56 9.26 -4.48 3.03
N TYR A 57 8.48 -3.94 3.94
CA TYR A 57 7.96 -4.72 5.06
C TYR A 57 6.85 -5.69 4.63
N PHE A 58 6.26 -5.48 3.48
CA PHE A 58 5.04 -6.18 3.10
C PHE A 58 5.02 -6.72 1.67
N ASN A 59 5.97 -6.35 0.80
CA ASN A 59 6.00 -6.86 -0.56
C ASN A 59 6.38 -8.35 -0.60
N GLY A 60 6.00 -9.03 -1.67
CA GLY A 60 6.29 -10.43 -1.86
C GLY A 60 5.87 -10.89 -3.25
N PRO A 61 5.93 -12.20 -3.56
CA PRO A 61 5.61 -12.70 -4.90
C PRO A 61 4.21 -12.33 -5.37
N LEU A 62 3.25 -12.22 -4.46
CA LEU A 62 1.87 -11.87 -4.78
C LEU A 62 1.55 -10.39 -4.55
N LYS A 63 2.47 -9.63 -3.94
CA LYS A 63 2.30 -8.22 -3.61
C LYS A 63 3.38 -7.41 -4.29
N ARG A 64 3.18 -7.13 -5.57
CA ARG A 64 4.15 -6.49 -6.45
C ARG A 64 3.68 -5.15 -7.01
N PHE A 65 2.44 -4.76 -6.75
CA PHE A 65 1.90 -3.52 -7.32
C PHE A 65 2.10 -2.39 -6.31
N LEU A 66 3.05 -1.52 -6.61
CA LEU A 66 3.30 -0.33 -5.79
C LEU A 66 2.36 0.77 -6.23
N CYS A 67 1.42 1.11 -5.38
CA CYS A 67 0.44 2.15 -5.62
C CYS A 67 0.82 3.41 -4.85
N THR A 68 0.91 4.52 -5.54
CA THR A 68 1.12 5.84 -4.94
C THR A 68 -0.21 6.58 -4.92
N TYR A 69 -0.60 7.04 -3.74
CA TYR A 69 -1.82 7.80 -3.53
C TYR A 69 -1.47 9.21 -3.05
N ASN A 70 -2.29 10.16 -3.43
CA ASN A 70 -2.27 11.48 -2.82
C ASN A 70 -3.61 11.67 -2.10
N ILE A 71 -3.59 11.46 -0.78
CA ILE A 71 -4.80 11.48 0.05
C ILE A 71 -4.82 12.79 0.83
N PRO A 72 -5.96 13.51 0.85
CA PRO A 72 -6.07 14.76 1.62
C PRO A 72 -5.71 14.55 3.09
N ASP A 73 -5.04 15.53 3.68
CA ASP A 73 -4.59 15.46 5.07
C ASP A 73 -5.74 15.26 6.04
N GLU A 74 -6.90 15.84 5.76
CA GLU A 74 -8.09 15.67 6.58
C GLU A 74 -8.60 14.24 6.60
N VAL A 75 -8.27 13.44 5.60
CA VAL A 75 -8.63 12.01 5.57
C VAL A 75 -7.60 11.19 6.35
N THR A 76 -6.30 11.45 6.15
CA THR A 76 -5.23 10.66 6.79
C THR A 76 -5.11 10.94 8.28
N LYS A 77 -5.39 12.16 8.71
CA LYS A 77 -5.12 12.69 10.05
C LYS A 77 -5.65 11.82 11.20
N GLY A 78 -6.79 11.20 11.03
CA GLY A 78 -7.42 10.40 12.08
C GLY A 78 -7.01 8.94 12.11
N TYR A 79 -6.13 8.51 11.21
CA TYR A 79 -5.88 7.08 10.98
C TYR A 79 -4.40 6.68 11.10
N LEU A 80 -3.56 7.58 11.62
CA LEU A 80 -2.15 7.28 11.83
C LEU A 80 -1.97 6.34 13.02
N GLY A 81 -1.08 5.37 12.88
CA GLY A 81 -0.70 4.47 13.96
C GLY A 81 0.64 3.81 13.67
N LEU A 82 1.02 2.85 14.52
CA LEU A 82 2.23 2.08 14.36
C LEU A 82 1.89 0.63 14.04
N GLY A 83 2.42 0.13 12.93
CA GLY A 83 2.38 -1.29 12.60
C GLY A 83 3.66 -1.97 13.09
N LYS A 84 3.56 -3.21 13.51
CA LYS A 84 4.69 -4.01 13.97
C LYS A 84 5.01 -5.05 12.90
N TYR A 85 6.22 -4.98 12.36
CA TYR A 85 6.66 -5.83 11.25
C TYR A 85 8.02 -6.45 11.55
N ILE A 86 8.31 -7.58 10.90
CA ILE A 86 9.67 -8.13 10.88
C ILE A 86 10.55 -7.10 10.19
N SER A 87 11.70 -6.78 10.81
CA SER A 87 12.60 -5.75 10.27
C SER A 87 13.07 -6.10 8.86
N LYS A 88 13.03 -5.11 7.96
CA LYS A 88 13.59 -5.24 6.61
C LYS A 88 15.11 -5.19 6.60
N TYR A 89 15.72 -4.79 7.72
CA TYR A 89 17.18 -4.75 7.89
C TYR A 89 17.73 -6.01 8.51
N ASP A 90 17.00 -6.63 9.44
CA ASP A 90 17.44 -7.79 10.21
C ASP A 90 16.22 -8.63 10.59
N SER A 91 16.08 -9.78 9.95
CA SER A 91 14.92 -10.67 10.13
C SER A 91 14.77 -11.26 11.53
N SER A 92 15.78 -11.10 12.40
CA SER A 92 15.70 -11.53 13.81
C SER A 92 15.06 -10.48 14.72
N LYS A 93 14.75 -9.30 14.19
CA LYS A 93 14.21 -8.17 14.93
C LYS A 93 12.87 -7.74 14.38
N GLU A 94 12.18 -6.89 15.14
CA GLU A 94 10.92 -6.28 14.73
C GLU A 94 11.06 -4.77 14.73
N ASP A 95 10.41 -4.12 13.78
CA ASP A 95 10.35 -2.67 13.67
C ASP A 95 8.92 -2.19 13.87
N TYR A 96 8.78 -1.00 14.45
CA TYR A 96 7.52 -0.26 14.48
C TYR A 96 7.54 0.76 13.35
N VAL A 97 6.52 0.72 12.51
CA VAL A 97 6.47 1.50 11.28
C VAL A 97 5.24 2.39 11.29
N LEU A 98 5.43 3.68 10.97
CA LEU A 98 4.30 4.59 10.79
C LEU A 98 3.47 4.18 9.59
N GLU A 99 2.19 3.96 9.82
CA GLU A 99 1.26 3.64 8.75
C GLU A 99 -0.12 4.22 9.02
N TYR A 100 -0.88 4.39 7.96
CA TYR A 100 -2.27 4.83 8.02
C TYR A 100 -3.17 3.64 7.74
N ALA A 101 -4.10 3.34 8.63
CA ALA A 101 -5.14 2.35 8.42
C ALA A 101 -6.45 3.09 8.17
N ILE A 102 -6.83 3.24 6.91
CA ILE A 102 -7.94 4.08 6.49
C ILE A 102 -9.10 3.20 6.02
N PRO A 103 -10.33 3.43 6.49
CA PRO A 103 -11.48 2.71 5.95
C PRO A 103 -11.51 2.81 4.42
N SER A 104 -11.60 1.66 3.77
CA SER A 104 -11.52 1.62 2.29
C SER A 104 -12.62 2.44 1.62
N LYS A 105 -13.79 2.59 2.27
CA LYS A 105 -14.87 3.42 1.75
C LYS A 105 -14.52 4.91 1.63
N LEU A 106 -13.48 5.36 2.36
CA LEU A 106 -13.03 6.76 2.31
C LEU A 106 -11.99 6.99 1.22
N ILE A 107 -11.51 5.94 0.57
CA ILE A 107 -10.50 6.04 -0.47
C ILE A 107 -11.19 6.24 -1.81
N LYS A 108 -11.00 7.42 -2.38
CA LYS A 108 -11.56 7.76 -3.69
C LYS A 108 -10.58 7.40 -4.79
N LEU A 109 -11.11 7.03 -5.96
CA LEU A 109 -10.30 6.70 -7.13
C LEU A 109 -9.37 7.84 -7.53
N GLU A 110 -9.85 9.06 -7.41
CA GLU A 110 -9.07 10.26 -7.76
C GLU A 110 -7.80 10.45 -6.93
N TYR A 111 -7.68 9.75 -5.77
CA TYR A 111 -6.49 9.82 -4.94
C TYR A 111 -5.34 8.97 -5.49
N LEU A 112 -5.65 8.00 -6.34
CA LEU A 112 -4.62 7.13 -6.91
C LEU A 112 -3.84 7.88 -8.00
N GLU A 113 -2.54 8.04 -7.77
CA GLU A 113 -1.65 8.75 -8.69
C GLU A 113 -1.01 7.82 -9.71
N SER A 114 -0.53 6.66 -9.25
CA SER A 114 0.18 5.72 -10.13
C SER A 114 0.21 4.30 -9.57
N ILE A 115 0.41 3.35 -10.47
CA ILE A 115 0.64 1.95 -10.16
C ILE A 115 1.90 1.49 -10.92
N GLU A 116 2.87 0.98 -10.17
CA GLU A 116 4.09 0.39 -10.72
C GLU A 116 4.15 -1.09 -10.37
N VAL A 117 4.58 -1.93 -11.31
CA VAL A 117 4.82 -3.36 -11.05
C VAL A 117 6.28 -3.55 -10.70
N LEU A 118 6.56 -4.05 -9.50
CA LEU A 118 7.91 -4.35 -9.06
C LEU A 118 8.40 -5.65 -9.69
N PRO A 119 9.72 -5.81 -9.90
CA PRO A 119 10.28 -7.08 -10.34
C PRO A 119 9.95 -8.22 -9.37
N VAL A 120 9.89 -9.44 -9.89
CA VAL A 120 9.67 -10.63 -9.06
C VAL A 120 10.82 -10.76 -8.05
N SER A 121 10.47 -11.05 -6.81
CA SER A 121 11.44 -11.23 -5.71
C SER A 121 12.32 -10.02 -5.44
N TYR A 122 11.82 -8.82 -5.74
CA TYR A 122 12.52 -7.58 -5.44
C TYR A 122 12.56 -7.33 -3.94
N THR A 123 13.77 -7.12 -3.39
CA THR A 123 13.99 -6.97 -1.95
C THR A 123 14.43 -5.54 -1.61
N PHE A 124 14.37 -5.22 -0.31
CA PHE A 124 14.90 -3.94 0.17
C PHE A 124 16.40 -3.81 -0.12
N LYS A 125 17.15 -4.91 -0.05
CA LYS A 125 18.57 -4.92 -0.40
C LYS A 125 18.80 -4.53 -1.86
N ASP A 126 17.98 -5.06 -2.76
CA ASP A 126 18.03 -4.70 -4.19
C ASP A 126 17.75 -3.20 -4.38
N PHE A 127 16.75 -2.69 -3.66
CA PHE A 127 16.39 -1.28 -3.69
C PHE A 127 17.54 -0.37 -3.25
N LEU A 128 18.25 -0.75 -2.17
CA LEU A 128 19.40 0.02 -1.68
C LEU A 128 20.57 0.04 -2.65
N GLN A 129 20.75 -1.02 -3.44
CA GLN A 129 21.83 -1.12 -4.42
C GLN A 129 21.52 -0.42 -5.73
N ASN A 130 20.26 -0.29 -6.07
CA ASN A 130 19.81 0.30 -7.33
C ASN A 130 18.47 0.99 -7.15
N GLU A 131 18.52 2.31 -6.91
CA GLU A 131 17.30 3.12 -6.75
C GLU A 131 16.46 3.14 -8.03
N ASP A 132 17.08 2.95 -9.19
CA ASP A 132 16.40 2.82 -10.47
C ASP A 132 16.05 1.36 -10.72
N TYR A 133 15.23 0.79 -9.86
CA TYR A 133 14.75 -0.55 -10.09
C TYR A 133 13.88 -0.58 -11.36
N ASN A 134 13.96 -1.70 -12.09
CA ASN A 134 13.18 -1.90 -13.31
C ASN A 134 11.71 -2.17 -12.98
N SER A 135 11.01 -1.14 -12.50
CA SER A 135 9.57 -1.22 -12.37
C SER A 135 8.92 -0.83 -13.69
N GLN A 136 7.76 -1.39 -13.92
CA GLN A 136 6.93 -1.02 -15.07
C GLN A 136 5.76 -0.17 -14.59
N MET A 137 5.66 1.07 -15.06
CA MET A 137 4.51 1.91 -14.81
C MET A 137 3.34 1.40 -15.65
N ILE A 138 2.25 0.97 -15.00
CA ILE A 138 1.05 0.48 -15.69
C ILE A 138 -0.13 1.42 -15.59
N TYR A 139 -0.08 2.38 -14.68
CA TYR A 139 -1.10 3.43 -14.55
C TYR A 139 -0.45 4.71 -14.05
N SER A 140 -0.81 5.83 -14.67
CA SER A 140 -0.49 7.16 -14.18
C SER A 140 -1.70 8.06 -14.39
N LYS A 141 -2.08 8.78 -13.35
CA LYS A 141 -3.19 9.73 -13.43
C LYS A 141 -2.95 10.82 -14.47
N GLU A 142 -1.68 11.19 -14.68
CA GLU A 142 -1.28 12.22 -15.62
C GLU A 142 -1.17 11.70 -17.06
N ASP A 143 -1.09 10.38 -17.24
CA ASP A 143 -0.93 9.76 -18.55
C ASP A 143 -1.93 8.62 -18.73
N THR A 144 -3.07 8.95 -19.30
CA THR A 144 -4.16 8.00 -19.53
C THR A 144 -3.80 6.89 -20.51
N ASN A 145 -2.72 7.03 -21.29
CA ASN A 145 -2.27 6.00 -22.22
C ASN A 145 -1.54 4.85 -21.51
N LEU A 146 -1.19 4.99 -20.25
CA LEU A 146 -0.48 3.97 -19.49
C LEU A 146 -1.39 2.91 -18.85
N LEU A 147 -2.69 3.06 -18.92
CA LEU A 147 -3.61 2.07 -18.36
C LEU A 147 -3.68 0.85 -19.27
N LYS A 148 -2.76 -0.10 -19.07
CA LYS A 148 -2.59 -1.28 -19.94
C LYS A 148 -2.55 -2.57 -19.13
N MET A 149 -3.67 -3.00 -18.61
CA MET A 149 -3.71 -4.29 -17.92
C MET A 149 -4.65 -5.25 -18.58
#